data_1f6aafd5f9cede61e53c6a6a0099dbf0
#
_entry.id   1f6aafd5f9cede61e53c6a6a0099dbf0
#
_cell.length_a   1.000
_cell.length_b   1.000
_cell.length_c   1.000
_cell.angle_alpha   90.00
_cell.angle_beta   90.00
_cell.angle_gamma   90.00
#
_symmetry.space_group_name_H-M   'P 1'
#
loop_
_entity.id
_entity.type
_entity.pdbx_description
1 polymer ?
#
loop_
_entity_poly.entity_id
_entity_poly.type
_entity_poly.pdbx_seq_one_letter_code
_entity_poly.pdbx_strand_id
1 'polypeptide(L)'
;MAYTPIHFTEDDRIFQAQVQRFAEREVAPIADAIDHEDRFPEEVIAKFGDMGLIQWSVPEVYGGPEGSLTKLCIAREELARYSLSLSVMAGENGNGMALPLLFAGTEAQKTKYFPMLAEGKTLVAFALSEPEAGSDAASLRTRAVRDGDDWLISGNKIFVTCGPVADYVLVFARTNDAPRAKGVSAFIVDTSLPGVTRGPKNRKMGYNGATPNCDFFFDNVRVPADAMVGGDGEGFAIAMKCMEFNRPAMSASAVGIAQGALDRAVAFAKDREQFGKPIAEFQGLQFMMADMAMQIESARALLYEVTARYDAGQMDGYGALSAMVKTLCSDAAMKVTTDAVQILGGYGYMQEFSVERMMRDAKVTQIFEGTNQIQRMLVARDLLA
;
A
#
# COMPACT_ATOMS: atom_id res chain seq x y z
N MET A 1 -5.19 20.30 12.68
CA MET A 1 -6.13 20.96 11.77
C MET A 1 -5.87 20.35 10.40
N ALA A 2 -6.77 19.55 9.87
CA ALA A 2 -6.65 18.96 8.54
C ALA A 2 -7.65 19.69 7.63
N TYR A 3 -7.19 20.16 6.48
CA TYR A 3 -8.08 20.80 5.51
C TYR A 3 -8.72 19.74 4.63
N THR A 4 -10.05 19.75 4.55
CA THR A 4 -10.78 18.90 3.59
C THR A 4 -10.61 19.49 2.19
N PRO A 5 -10.16 18.71 1.20
CA PRO A 5 -10.02 19.19 -0.18
C PRO A 5 -11.34 19.78 -0.71
N ILE A 6 -11.24 20.91 -1.44
CA ILE A 6 -12.43 21.65 -1.91
C ILE A 6 -13.29 20.85 -2.88
N HIS A 7 -12.70 19.91 -3.61
CA HIS A 7 -13.39 19.05 -4.59
C HIS A 7 -14.08 17.82 -3.99
N PHE A 8 -13.92 17.60 -2.65
CA PHE A 8 -14.65 16.51 -2.01
C PHE A 8 -16.15 16.78 -2.09
N THR A 9 -16.88 15.78 -2.59
CA THR A 9 -18.33 15.76 -2.61
C THR A 9 -18.89 15.58 -1.19
N GLU A 10 -20.20 15.76 -1.03
CA GLU A 10 -20.86 15.47 0.26
C GLU A 10 -20.73 13.98 0.61
N ASP A 11 -20.80 13.10 -0.38
CA ASP A 11 -20.64 11.66 -0.19
C ASP A 11 -19.21 11.29 0.27
N ASP A 12 -18.19 11.95 -0.27
CA ASP A 12 -16.80 11.78 0.20
C ASP A 12 -16.63 12.20 1.67
N ARG A 13 -17.28 13.29 2.08
CA ARG A 13 -17.24 13.76 3.48
C ARG A 13 -17.98 12.81 4.43
N ILE A 14 -19.13 12.29 4.00
CA ILE A 14 -19.89 11.28 4.77
C ILE A 14 -19.03 10.02 4.93
N PHE A 15 -18.43 9.53 3.84
CA PHE A 15 -17.55 8.38 3.85
C PHE A 15 -16.32 8.60 4.75
N GLN A 16 -15.66 9.76 4.63
CA GLN A 16 -14.56 10.15 5.50
C GLN A 16 -14.94 10.06 6.98
N ALA A 17 -16.08 10.66 7.36
CA ALA A 17 -16.55 10.64 8.73
C ALA A 17 -16.89 9.22 9.22
N GLN A 18 -17.36 8.32 8.35
CA GLN A 18 -17.59 6.92 8.69
C GLN A 18 -16.28 6.18 8.97
N VAL A 19 -15.29 6.35 8.09
CA VAL A 19 -13.96 5.72 8.26
C VAL A 19 -13.24 6.27 9.49
N GLN A 20 -13.33 7.56 9.78
CA GLN A 20 -12.77 8.17 11.00
C GLN A 20 -13.32 7.50 12.25
N ARG A 21 -14.64 7.41 12.38
CA ARG A 21 -15.28 6.74 13.53
C ARG A 21 -14.88 5.26 13.64
N PHE A 22 -14.76 4.58 12.51
CA PHE A 22 -14.28 3.20 12.49
C PHE A 22 -12.83 3.11 12.97
N ALA A 23 -11.95 3.95 12.45
CA ALA A 23 -10.54 3.98 12.82
C ALA A 23 -10.33 4.27 14.31
N GLU A 24 -11.09 5.23 14.88
CA GLU A 24 -11.05 5.55 16.31
C GLU A 24 -11.51 4.38 17.19
N ARG A 25 -12.56 3.67 16.78
CA ARG A 25 -13.16 2.62 17.58
C ARG A 25 -12.45 1.26 17.44
N GLU A 26 -12.02 0.90 16.24
CA GLU A 26 -11.56 -0.45 15.93
C GLU A 26 -10.04 -0.55 15.68
N VAL A 27 -9.41 0.53 15.19
CA VAL A 27 -7.99 0.54 14.83
C VAL A 27 -7.14 1.14 15.94
N ALA A 28 -7.50 2.31 16.44
CA ALA A 28 -6.71 3.03 17.45
C ALA A 28 -6.38 2.18 18.71
N PRO A 29 -7.34 1.41 19.28
CA PRO A 29 -7.09 0.67 20.51
C PRO A 29 -6.08 -0.48 20.37
N ILE A 30 -5.87 -1.00 19.15
CA ILE A 30 -5.03 -2.19 18.92
C ILE A 30 -3.74 -1.88 18.17
N ALA A 31 -3.59 -0.65 17.65
CA ALA A 31 -2.53 -0.29 16.72
C ALA A 31 -1.11 -0.55 17.26
N ASP A 32 -0.84 -0.20 18.50
CA ASP A 32 0.48 -0.44 19.13
C ASP A 32 0.66 -1.92 19.50
N ALA A 33 -0.37 -2.56 20.01
CA ALA A 33 -0.31 -3.98 20.42
C ALA A 33 0.00 -4.90 19.23
N ILE A 34 -0.66 -4.70 18.07
CA ILE A 34 -0.41 -5.54 16.89
C ILE A 34 0.99 -5.35 16.31
N ASP A 35 1.60 -4.16 16.43
CA ASP A 35 2.98 -3.93 16.03
C ASP A 35 3.96 -4.62 16.97
N HIS A 36 3.81 -4.46 18.29
CA HIS A 36 4.70 -5.05 19.29
C HIS A 36 4.64 -6.58 19.30
N GLU A 37 3.45 -7.15 19.16
CA GLU A 37 3.22 -8.61 19.13
C GLU A 37 3.50 -9.17 17.71
N ASP A 38 3.62 -8.32 16.72
CA ASP A 38 3.68 -8.66 15.29
C ASP A 38 2.57 -9.67 14.91
N ARG A 39 1.34 -9.41 15.40
CA ARG A 39 0.17 -10.27 15.28
C ARG A 39 -0.72 -9.81 14.12
N PHE A 40 -1.15 -10.75 13.27
CA PHE A 40 -2.17 -10.48 12.27
C PHE A 40 -3.55 -10.37 12.93
N PRO A 41 -4.26 -9.23 12.80
CA PRO A 41 -5.51 -8.98 13.52
C PRO A 41 -6.73 -9.46 12.72
N GLU A 42 -6.97 -10.77 12.65
CA GLU A 42 -8.06 -11.38 11.86
C GLU A 42 -9.41 -10.75 12.19
N GLU A 43 -9.63 -10.42 13.47
CA GLU A 43 -10.89 -9.83 13.97
C GLU A 43 -11.20 -8.45 13.38
N VAL A 44 -10.18 -7.65 13.07
CA VAL A 44 -10.36 -6.34 12.44
C VAL A 44 -10.37 -6.46 10.92
N ILE A 45 -9.57 -7.38 10.36
CA ILE A 45 -9.57 -7.67 8.93
C ILE A 45 -10.94 -8.17 8.47
N ALA A 46 -11.62 -9.00 9.25
CA ALA A 46 -13.00 -9.40 8.96
C ALA A 46 -13.96 -8.20 8.85
N LYS A 47 -13.83 -7.22 9.77
CA LYS A 47 -14.63 -5.98 9.71
C LYS A 47 -14.29 -5.11 8.49
N PHE A 48 -13.04 -5.15 8.01
CA PHE A 48 -12.68 -4.48 6.75
C PHE A 48 -13.38 -5.11 5.55
N GLY A 49 -13.49 -6.45 5.54
CA GLY A 49 -14.27 -7.18 4.55
C GLY A 49 -15.75 -6.78 4.57
N ASP A 50 -16.37 -6.72 5.75
CA ASP A 50 -17.77 -6.31 5.93
C ASP A 50 -18.03 -4.85 5.47
N MET A 51 -17.02 -3.99 5.56
CA MET A 51 -17.08 -2.60 5.09
C MET A 51 -16.75 -2.44 3.59
N GLY A 52 -16.41 -3.49 2.88
CA GLY A 52 -15.98 -3.43 1.48
C GLY A 52 -14.58 -2.87 1.27
N LEU A 53 -13.77 -2.72 2.31
CA LEU A 53 -12.46 -2.08 2.20
C LEU A 53 -11.40 -2.98 1.57
N ILE A 54 -11.42 -4.30 1.81
CA ILE A 54 -10.42 -5.25 1.25
C ILE A 54 -10.62 -5.41 -0.26
N GLN A 55 -11.89 -5.54 -0.68
CA GLN A 55 -12.33 -5.79 -2.05
C GLN A 55 -12.53 -4.52 -2.88
N TRP A 56 -11.97 -3.39 -2.47
CA TRP A 56 -12.23 -2.05 -3.02
C TRP A 56 -12.23 -1.95 -4.54
N SER A 57 -11.33 -2.66 -5.21
CA SER A 57 -11.18 -2.62 -6.67
C SER A 57 -12.07 -3.64 -7.41
N VAL A 58 -12.96 -4.34 -6.73
CA VAL A 58 -13.91 -5.25 -7.37
C VAL A 58 -15.10 -4.45 -7.91
N PRO A 59 -15.47 -4.60 -9.21
CA PRO A 59 -16.60 -3.87 -9.77
C PRO A 59 -17.95 -4.25 -9.15
N GLU A 60 -18.89 -3.29 -9.08
CA GLU A 60 -20.23 -3.47 -8.53
C GLU A 60 -21.00 -4.62 -9.19
N VAL A 61 -20.85 -4.78 -10.51
CA VAL A 61 -21.51 -5.86 -11.28
C VAL A 61 -21.13 -7.27 -10.78
N TYR A 62 -20.02 -7.39 -10.06
CA TYR A 62 -19.57 -8.64 -9.42
C TYR A 62 -19.74 -8.63 -7.89
N GLY A 63 -20.44 -7.64 -7.34
CA GLY A 63 -20.71 -7.50 -5.90
C GLY A 63 -19.68 -6.69 -5.12
N GLY A 64 -18.79 -5.98 -5.77
CA GLY A 64 -17.82 -5.09 -5.14
C GLY A 64 -18.43 -3.74 -4.73
N PRO A 65 -17.68 -2.89 -4.01
CA PRO A 65 -18.19 -1.65 -3.41
C PRO A 65 -18.25 -0.45 -4.34
N GLU A 66 -17.90 -0.55 -5.61
CA GLU A 66 -17.80 0.59 -6.54
C GLU A 66 -17.02 1.79 -5.94
N GLY A 67 -15.75 1.57 -5.63
CA GLY A 67 -14.93 2.59 -4.99
C GLY A 67 -14.06 3.38 -5.98
N SER A 68 -14.07 4.72 -5.89
CA SER A 68 -13.12 5.59 -6.57
C SER A 68 -11.73 5.53 -5.93
N LEU A 69 -10.69 5.96 -6.67
CA LEU A 69 -9.35 6.10 -6.09
C LEU A 69 -9.32 7.15 -4.98
N THR A 70 -10.08 8.23 -5.13
CA THR A 70 -10.23 9.28 -4.09
C THR A 70 -10.77 8.68 -2.79
N LYS A 71 -11.85 7.90 -2.82
CA LYS A 71 -12.40 7.25 -1.61
C LYS A 71 -11.45 6.24 -1.00
N LEU A 72 -10.71 5.46 -1.82
CA LEU A 72 -9.66 4.57 -1.30
C LEU A 72 -8.58 5.37 -0.55
N CYS A 73 -8.16 6.50 -1.10
CA CYS A 73 -7.19 7.38 -0.45
C CYS A 73 -7.74 7.97 0.84
N ILE A 74 -9.01 8.38 0.89
CA ILE A 74 -9.67 8.83 2.11
C ILE A 74 -9.62 7.73 3.19
N ALA A 75 -10.00 6.48 2.83
CA ALA A 75 -9.98 5.37 3.76
C ALA A 75 -8.57 5.12 4.29
N ARG A 76 -7.57 5.06 3.41
CA ARG A 76 -6.18 4.83 3.79
C ARG A 76 -5.59 5.95 4.64
N GLU A 77 -5.88 7.22 4.34
CA GLU A 77 -5.42 8.35 5.13
C GLU A 77 -5.96 8.29 6.56
N GLU A 78 -7.27 8.10 6.73
CA GLU A 78 -7.89 8.11 8.06
C GLU A 78 -7.46 6.89 8.92
N LEU A 79 -7.32 5.72 8.32
CA LEU A 79 -6.82 4.52 9.01
C LEU A 79 -5.34 4.67 9.43
N ALA A 80 -4.51 5.27 8.55
CA ALA A 80 -3.08 5.42 8.78
C ALA A 80 -2.75 6.42 9.90
N ARG A 81 -3.66 7.29 10.29
CA ARG A 81 -3.51 8.15 11.48
C ARG A 81 -3.27 7.33 12.76
N TYR A 82 -3.66 6.06 12.74
CA TYR A 82 -3.48 5.14 13.86
C TYR A 82 -2.56 3.98 13.52
N SER A 83 -2.68 3.38 12.33
CA SER A 83 -1.86 2.23 11.92
C SER A 83 -1.62 2.21 10.42
N LEU A 84 -0.34 2.28 10.02
CA LEU A 84 0.06 2.16 8.61
C LEU A 84 -0.28 0.75 8.08
N SER A 85 -0.01 -0.30 8.85
CA SER A 85 -0.23 -1.68 8.40
C SER A 85 -1.70 -1.99 8.18
N LEU A 86 -2.60 -1.53 9.07
CA LEU A 86 -4.05 -1.67 8.87
C LEU A 86 -4.56 -0.79 7.73
N SER A 87 -4.00 0.40 7.54
CA SER A 87 -4.38 1.28 6.42
C SER A 87 -4.18 0.62 5.07
N VAL A 88 -3.09 -0.10 4.88
CA VAL A 88 -2.77 -0.77 3.61
C VAL A 88 -3.72 -1.91 3.30
N MET A 89 -4.32 -2.54 4.31
CA MET A 89 -5.34 -3.58 4.09
C MET A 89 -6.58 -3.07 3.34
N ALA A 90 -6.88 -1.76 3.40
CA ALA A 90 -7.88 -1.18 2.52
C ALA A 90 -7.39 -1.23 1.06
N GLY A 91 -8.06 -2.03 0.22
CA GLY A 91 -7.69 -2.27 -1.17
C GLY A 91 -6.51 -3.23 -1.38
N GLU A 92 -6.15 -4.06 -0.39
CA GLU A 92 -5.00 -4.98 -0.51
C GLU A 92 -5.15 -5.94 -1.71
N ASN A 93 -6.34 -6.48 -1.93
CA ASN A 93 -6.61 -7.36 -3.07
C ASN A 93 -6.54 -6.66 -4.45
N GLY A 94 -6.45 -5.32 -4.46
CA GLY A 94 -6.33 -4.54 -5.69
C GLY A 94 -5.13 -5.00 -6.53
N ASN A 95 -3.93 -4.82 -6.02
CA ASN A 95 -2.70 -5.19 -6.75
C ASN A 95 -2.55 -6.69 -6.94
N GLY A 96 -2.96 -7.49 -5.96
CA GLY A 96 -2.81 -8.94 -6.02
C GLY A 96 -3.65 -9.60 -7.11
N MET A 97 -4.86 -9.11 -7.38
CA MET A 97 -5.74 -9.77 -8.35
C MET A 97 -6.74 -8.82 -9.03
N ALA A 98 -7.41 -7.92 -8.30
CA ALA A 98 -8.54 -7.19 -8.88
C ALA A 98 -8.09 -6.24 -10.03
N LEU A 99 -7.06 -5.43 -9.83
CA LEU A 99 -6.55 -4.53 -10.87
C LEU A 99 -5.97 -5.28 -12.09
N PRO A 100 -5.13 -6.32 -11.92
CA PRO A 100 -4.69 -7.16 -13.03
C PRO A 100 -5.84 -7.69 -13.88
N LEU A 101 -6.90 -8.19 -13.24
CA LEU A 101 -8.08 -8.69 -13.95
C LEU A 101 -8.87 -7.57 -14.64
N LEU A 102 -8.99 -6.41 -14.03
CA LEU A 102 -9.62 -5.24 -14.66
C LEU A 102 -8.86 -4.80 -15.93
N PHE A 103 -7.53 -4.78 -15.87
CA PHE A 103 -6.71 -4.28 -16.95
C PHE A 103 -6.51 -5.26 -18.11
N ALA A 104 -6.47 -6.57 -17.79
CA ALA A 104 -6.07 -7.58 -18.78
C ALA A 104 -6.73 -8.95 -18.60
N GLY A 105 -7.62 -9.12 -17.63
CA GLY A 105 -8.31 -10.39 -17.41
C GLY A 105 -9.36 -10.70 -18.48
N THR A 106 -9.50 -11.98 -18.82
CA THR A 106 -10.61 -12.47 -19.64
C THR A 106 -11.93 -12.43 -18.89
N GLU A 107 -13.06 -12.42 -19.58
CA GLU A 107 -14.39 -12.47 -18.92
C GLU A 107 -14.56 -13.77 -18.10
N ALA A 108 -13.98 -14.89 -18.54
CA ALA A 108 -13.98 -16.14 -17.77
C ALA A 108 -13.23 -15.98 -16.44
N GLN A 109 -12.06 -15.33 -16.45
CA GLN A 109 -11.29 -15.05 -15.23
C GLN A 109 -12.04 -14.08 -14.30
N LYS A 110 -12.62 -13.01 -14.85
CA LYS A 110 -13.41 -12.04 -14.06
C LYS A 110 -14.59 -12.72 -13.39
N THR A 111 -15.35 -13.52 -14.14
CA THR A 111 -16.50 -14.29 -13.62
C THR A 111 -16.09 -15.30 -12.55
N LYS A 112 -14.89 -15.90 -12.66
CA LYS A 112 -14.36 -16.85 -11.69
C LYS A 112 -13.91 -16.19 -10.39
N TYR A 113 -13.16 -15.09 -10.48
CA TYR A 113 -12.43 -14.55 -9.34
C TYR A 113 -13.12 -13.35 -8.66
N PHE A 114 -13.81 -12.48 -9.38
CA PHE A 114 -14.42 -11.31 -8.76
C PHE A 114 -15.50 -11.63 -7.72
N PRO A 115 -16.42 -12.59 -7.93
CA PRO A 115 -17.39 -12.95 -6.90
C PRO A 115 -16.71 -13.44 -5.60
N MET A 116 -15.64 -14.23 -5.72
CA MET A 116 -14.83 -14.69 -4.59
C MET A 116 -14.18 -13.53 -3.84
N LEU A 117 -13.60 -12.57 -4.57
CA LEU A 117 -12.99 -11.38 -3.96
C LEU A 117 -14.05 -10.48 -3.31
N ALA A 118 -15.25 -10.37 -3.90
CA ALA A 118 -16.35 -9.56 -3.38
C ALA A 118 -16.84 -10.03 -2.00
N GLU A 119 -16.63 -11.30 -1.62
CA GLU A 119 -16.93 -11.78 -0.26
C GLU A 119 -16.06 -11.14 0.83
N GLY A 120 -14.92 -10.51 0.46
CA GLY A 120 -14.02 -9.83 1.40
C GLY A 120 -13.26 -10.74 2.37
N LYS A 121 -13.22 -12.06 2.10
CA LYS A 121 -12.58 -13.06 2.95
C LYS A 121 -11.26 -13.57 2.37
N THR A 122 -11.14 -13.57 1.05
CA THR A 122 -9.93 -14.02 0.34
C THR A 122 -8.88 -12.93 0.37
N LEU A 123 -7.63 -13.31 0.64
CA LEU A 123 -6.47 -12.40 0.56
C LEU A 123 -5.56 -12.82 -0.58
N VAL A 124 -5.09 -11.84 -1.33
CA VAL A 124 -4.23 -12.05 -2.50
C VAL A 124 -2.97 -11.22 -2.40
N ALA A 125 -1.82 -11.88 -2.45
CA ALA A 125 -0.52 -11.24 -2.41
C ALA A 125 0.01 -10.89 -3.81
N PHE A 126 0.93 -9.90 -3.88
CA PHE A 126 1.61 -9.48 -5.11
C PHE A 126 3.10 -9.82 -5.03
N ALA A 127 3.59 -10.70 -5.91
CA ALA A 127 4.93 -11.25 -5.86
C ALA A 127 5.76 -10.91 -7.10
N LEU A 128 6.34 -9.70 -7.11
CA LEU A 128 7.19 -9.18 -8.19
C LEU A 128 8.68 -9.31 -7.87
N SER A 129 9.11 -8.83 -6.69
CA SER A 129 10.52 -8.68 -6.32
C SER A 129 11.23 -10.02 -6.13
N GLU A 130 12.52 -10.05 -6.50
CA GLU A 130 13.41 -11.18 -6.30
C GLU A 130 14.69 -10.74 -5.59
N PRO A 131 15.51 -11.64 -5.03
CA PRO A 131 16.76 -11.28 -4.35
C PRO A 131 17.67 -10.37 -5.16
N GLU A 132 17.69 -10.55 -6.49
CA GLU A 132 18.57 -9.81 -7.41
C GLU A 132 17.80 -8.81 -8.29
N ALA A 133 16.46 -8.69 -8.14
CA ALA A 133 15.59 -7.83 -8.95
C ALA A 133 14.55 -7.09 -8.09
N GLY A 134 15.01 -6.01 -7.44
CA GLY A 134 14.16 -5.05 -6.72
C GLY A 134 13.83 -3.84 -7.59
N SER A 135 14.69 -2.80 -7.58
CA SER A 135 14.51 -1.60 -8.43
C SER A 135 14.60 -1.92 -9.93
N ASP A 136 15.43 -2.88 -10.34
CA ASP A 136 15.44 -3.42 -11.70
C ASP A 136 14.52 -4.64 -11.84
N ALA A 137 13.22 -4.44 -11.54
CA ALA A 137 12.22 -5.51 -11.53
C ALA A 137 12.08 -6.23 -12.90
N ALA A 138 12.40 -5.57 -14.02
CA ALA A 138 12.39 -6.18 -15.34
C ALA A 138 13.47 -7.26 -15.54
N SER A 139 14.45 -7.37 -14.61
CA SER A 139 15.51 -8.39 -14.62
C SER A 139 15.16 -9.65 -13.85
N LEU A 140 13.92 -9.81 -13.39
CA LEU A 140 13.47 -11.01 -12.66
C LEU A 140 13.83 -12.30 -13.39
N ARG A 141 14.08 -13.38 -12.63
CA ARG A 141 14.57 -14.68 -13.13
C ARG A 141 13.61 -15.84 -12.95
N THR A 142 12.57 -15.71 -12.11
CA THR A 142 11.50 -16.71 -12.00
C THR A 142 10.99 -17.05 -13.39
N ARG A 143 10.90 -18.34 -13.71
CA ARG A 143 10.49 -18.83 -15.04
C ARG A 143 9.15 -19.54 -14.96
N ALA A 144 8.37 -19.43 -16.04
CA ALA A 144 7.22 -20.26 -16.32
C ALA A 144 7.46 -20.93 -17.67
N VAL A 145 7.49 -22.26 -17.67
CA VAL A 145 7.78 -23.09 -18.87
C VAL A 145 6.51 -23.83 -19.25
N ARG A 146 6.17 -23.84 -20.53
CA ARG A 146 5.04 -24.63 -21.06
C ARG A 146 5.26 -26.13 -20.86
N ASP A 147 4.23 -26.83 -20.37
CA ASP A 147 4.17 -28.28 -20.27
C ASP A 147 2.78 -28.78 -20.70
N GLY A 148 2.63 -29.09 -21.97
CA GLY A 148 1.34 -29.33 -22.60
C GLY A 148 0.51 -28.04 -22.63
N ASP A 149 -0.71 -28.10 -22.10
CA ASP A 149 -1.60 -26.94 -21.98
C ASP A 149 -1.33 -26.10 -20.72
N ASP A 150 -0.51 -26.61 -19.78
CA ASP A 150 -0.21 -25.96 -18.50
C ASP A 150 1.11 -25.18 -18.53
N TRP A 151 1.40 -24.50 -17.40
CA TRP A 151 2.67 -23.88 -17.11
C TRP A 151 3.29 -24.47 -15.84
N LEU A 152 4.62 -24.61 -15.84
CA LEU A 152 5.43 -24.95 -14.66
C LEU A 152 6.21 -23.71 -14.21
N ILE A 153 5.90 -23.22 -13.02
CA ILE A 153 6.54 -22.04 -12.44
C ILE A 153 7.65 -22.47 -11.48
N SER A 154 8.87 -21.93 -11.68
CA SER A 154 10.02 -22.17 -10.81
C SER A 154 10.78 -20.88 -10.55
N GLY A 155 11.14 -20.63 -9.28
CA GLY A 155 11.90 -19.44 -8.85
C GLY A 155 11.55 -19.00 -7.45
N ASN A 156 12.06 -17.81 -7.09
CA ASN A 156 11.91 -17.26 -5.74
C ASN A 156 11.38 -15.84 -5.80
N LYS A 157 10.48 -15.49 -4.87
CA LYS A 157 10.01 -14.11 -4.66
C LYS A 157 10.28 -13.70 -3.22
N ILE A 158 10.65 -12.43 -3.01
CA ILE A 158 10.96 -11.90 -1.68
C ILE A 158 10.06 -10.74 -1.31
N PHE A 159 9.96 -10.48 -0.01
CA PHE A 159 9.20 -9.35 0.55
C PHE A 159 7.71 -9.35 0.15
N VAL A 160 7.10 -10.53 0.02
CA VAL A 160 5.69 -10.65 -0.39
C VAL A 160 4.79 -10.27 0.77
N THR A 161 4.19 -9.08 0.70
CA THR A 161 3.23 -8.58 1.70
C THR A 161 1.99 -9.46 1.73
N CYS A 162 1.45 -9.70 2.92
CA CYS A 162 0.39 -10.65 3.21
C CYS A 162 0.69 -12.11 2.80
N GLY A 163 1.89 -12.41 2.32
CA GLY A 163 2.29 -13.74 1.88
C GLY A 163 2.00 -14.87 2.88
N PRO A 164 2.26 -14.72 4.20
CA PRO A 164 1.94 -15.75 5.18
C PRO A 164 0.46 -16.13 5.27
N VAL A 165 -0.45 -15.20 4.93
CA VAL A 165 -1.91 -15.34 5.09
C VAL A 165 -2.67 -15.34 3.76
N ALA A 166 -1.98 -15.19 2.62
CA ALA A 166 -2.61 -15.11 1.31
C ALA A 166 -3.14 -16.47 0.82
N ASP A 167 -4.35 -16.48 0.26
CA ASP A 167 -4.94 -17.64 -0.41
C ASP A 167 -4.39 -17.79 -1.83
N TYR A 168 -4.18 -16.68 -2.50
CA TYR A 168 -3.61 -16.59 -3.85
C TYR A 168 -2.43 -15.63 -3.88
N VAL A 169 -1.58 -15.80 -4.87
CA VAL A 169 -0.47 -14.89 -5.14
C VAL A 169 -0.38 -14.60 -6.64
N LEU A 170 -0.29 -13.32 -7.01
CA LEU A 170 0.05 -12.92 -8.36
C LEU A 170 1.55 -13.01 -8.56
N VAL A 171 2.00 -13.94 -9.39
CA VAL A 171 3.42 -14.21 -9.65
C VAL A 171 3.81 -13.68 -11.02
N PHE A 172 4.90 -12.92 -11.08
CA PHE A 172 5.51 -12.48 -12.34
C PHE A 172 6.69 -13.40 -12.68
N ALA A 173 6.63 -14.00 -13.86
CA ALA A 173 7.62 -14.97 -14.32
C ALA A 173 7.96 -14.77 -15.81
N ARG A 174 9.17 -15.15 -16.21
CA ARG A 174 9.59 -15.14 -17.61
C ARG A 174 9.01 -16.33 -18.33
N THR A 175 8.30 -16.08 -19.41
CA THR A 175 7.69 -17.11 -20.26
C THR A 175 8.44 -17.29 -21.59
N ASN A 176 9.25 -16.31 -21.97
CA ASN A 176 10.03 -16.34 -23.22
C ASN A 176 11.37 -15.60 -23.06
N ASP A 177 12.22 -15.66 -24.08
CA ASP A 177 13.55 -15.05 -24.07
C ASP A 177 13.58 -13.59 -24.59
N ALA A 178 12.41 -12.96 -24.76
CA ALA A 178 12.37 -11.53 -25.09
C ALA A 178 13.07 -10.70 -24.00
N PRO A 179 13.78 -9.62 -24.37
CA PRO A 179 14.62 -8.89 -23.43
C PRO A 179 13.79 -8.14 -22.37
N ARG A 180 14.26 -8.18 -21.12
CA ARG A 180 13.74 -7.39 -20.01
C ARG A 180 12.21 -7.56 -19.81
N ALA A 181 11.46 -6.46 -19.78
CA ALA A 181 10.01 -6.41 -19.54
C ALA A 181 9.18 -7.28 -20.49
N LYS A 182 9.59 -7.37 -21.77
CA LYS A 182 8.82 -8.07 -22.82
C LYS A 182 8.76 -9.59 -22.67
N GLY A 183 9.60 -10.18 -21.81
CA GLY A 183 9.58 -11.60 -21.54
C GLY A 183 8.80 -11.98 -20.27
N VAL A 184 8.17 -11.03 -19.59
CA VAL A 184 7.52 -11.24 -18.28
C VAL A 184 6.02 -11.36 -18.43
N SER A 185 5.43 -12.45 -17.91
CA SER A 185 3.99 -12.70 -17.82
C SER A 185 3.53 -12.74 -16.37
N ALA A 186 2.23 -12.61 -16.13
CA ALA A 186 1.61 -12.61 -14.81
C ALA A 186 0.71 -13.82 -14.62
N PHE A 187 0.79 -14.48 -13.46
CA PHE A 187 0.02 -15.70 -13.16
C PHE A 187 -0.67 -15.58 -11.79
N ILE A 188 -1.96 -15.90 -11.74
CA ILE A 188 -2.67 -16.11 -10.48
C ILE A 188 -2.37 -17.54 -10.02
N VAL A 189 -1.74 -17.69 -8.87
CA VAL A 189 -1.32 -18.98 -8.30
C VAL A 189 -2.03 -19.21 -6.98
N ASP A 190 -2.73 -20.32 -6.84
CA ASP A 190 -3.26 -20.80 -5.57
C ASP A 190 -2.08 -21.20 -4.67
N THR A 191 -2.02 -20.66 -3.47
CA THR A 191 -0.89 -20.91 -2.56
C THR A 191 -0.88 -22.30 -1.93
N SER A 192 -1.95 -23.08 -2.09
CA SER A 192 -2.06 -24.47 -1.65
C SER A 192 -1.50 -25.47 -2.64
N LEU A 193 -1.15 -25.04 -3.86
CA LEU A 193 -0.64 -25.94 -4.90
C LEU A 193 0.69 -26.62 -4.50
N PRO A 194 0.89 -27.89 -4.90
CA PRO A 194 2.16 -28.57 -4.72
C PRO A 194 3.31 -27.78 -5.35
N GLY A 195 4.44 -27.69 -4.64
CA GLY A 195 5.62 -26.94 -5.08
C GLY A 195 5.64 -25.48 -4.63
N VAL A 196 4.53 -24.94 -4.09
CA VAL A 196 4.52 -23.63 -3.43
C VAL A 196 4.99 -23.78 -1.98
N THR A 197 6.05 -23.05 -1.61
CA THR A 197 6.55 -23.00 -0.24
C THR A 197 6.68 -21.56 0.22
N ARG A 198 6.17 -21.28 1.41
CA ARG A 198 6.35 -19.99 2.09
C ARG A 198 7.54 -20.07 3.03
N GLY A 199 8.42 -19.07 2.97
CA GLY A 199 9.47 -18.89 3.96
C GLY A 199 8.92 -18.46 5.33
N PRO A 200 9.78 -18.37 6.35
CA PRO A 200 9.38 -17.80 7.62
C PRO A 200 8.97 -16.33 7.46
N LYS A 201 8.10 -15.87 8.37
CA LYS A 201 7.72 -14.45 8.42
C LYS A 201 8.96 -13.56 8.62
N ASN A 202 9.14 -12.57 7.76
CA ASN A 202 10.26 -11.65 7.82
C ASN A 202 10.14 -10.70 9.02
N ARG A 203 11.22 -10.49 9.76
CA ARG A 203 11.30 -9.51 10.86
C ARG A 203 11.63 -8.15 10.30
N LYS A 204 10.69 -7.22 10.39
CA LYS A 204 10.80 -5.88 9.82
C LYS A 204 11.13 -4.83 10.88
N MET A 205 11.63 -3.67 10.45
CA MET A 205 11.84 -2.51 11.30
C MET A 205 10.53 -1.94 11.85
N GLY A 206 9.49 -1.91 11.02
CA GLY A 206 8.13 -1.42 11.28
C GLY A 206 7.16 -2.01 10.28
N TYR A 207 5.93 -1.42 10.18
CA TYR A 207 4.91 -1.94 9.28
C TYR A 207 4.55 -3.39 9.64
N ASN A 208 4.50 -3.67 10.95
CA ASN A 208 4.23 -4.98 11.51
C ASN A 208 2.72 -5.23 11.69
N GLY A 209 2.37 -6.42 12.14
CA GLY A 209 1.00 -6.80 12.44
C GLY A 209 0.19 -7.14 11.18
N ALA A 210 -0.67 -6.23 10.71
CA ALA A 210 -1.64 -6.49 9.64
C ALA A 210 -1.02 -6.80 8.27
N THR A 211 0.24 -6.50 8.05
CA THR A 211 0.96 -6.77 6.79
C THR A 211 2.13 -7.74 6.99
N PRO A 212 1.89 -8.98 7.45
CA PRO A 212 2.96 -9.96 7.55
C PRO A 212 3.59 -10.18 6.17
N ASN A 213 4.89 -10.46 6.15
CA ASN A 213 5.65 -10.53 4.91
C ASN A 213 6.55 -11.77 4.95
N CYS A 214 6.64 -12.50 3.85
CA CYS A 214 7.53 -13.65 3.70
C CYS A 214 8.08 -13.77 2.29
N ASP A 215 9.01 -14.68 2.10
CA ASP A 215 9.49 -15.07 0.80
C ASP A 215 8.67 -16.28 0.29
N PHE A 216 8.55 -16.40 -1.03
CA PHE A 216 7.94 -17.54 -1.70
C PHE A 216 8.97 -18.29 -2.54
N PHE A 217 8.86 -19.61 -2.52
CA PHE A 217 9.64 -20.53 -3.34
C PHE A 217 8.69 -21.36 -4.18
N PHE A 218 8.93 -21.40 -5.48
CA PHE A 218 8.16 -22.16 -6.47
C PHE A 218 9.07 -23.23 -7.06
N ASP A 219 8.69 -24.50 -6.89
CA ASP A 219 9.39 -25.64 -7.46
C ASP A 219 8.47 -26.41 -8.41
N ASN A 220 8.57 -26.10 -9.70
CA ASN A 220 7.77 -26.71 -10.76
C ASN A 220 6.26 -26.67 -10.46
N VAL A 221 5.78 -25.53 -9.93
CA VAL A 221 4.36 -25.34 -9.60
C VAL A 221 3.54 -25.37 -10.87
N ARG A 222 2.69 -26.38 -11.00
CA ARG A 222 1.80 -26.55 -12.14
C ARG A 222 0.58 -25.66 -12.01
N VAL A 223 0.37 -24.79 -12.99
CA VAL A 223 -0.82 -23.95 -13.11
C VAL A 223 -1.44 -24.12 -14.50
N PRO A 224 -2.78 -24.08 -14.63
CA PRO A 224 -3.44 -24.20 -15.92
C PRO A 224 -3.18 -22.97 -16.81
N ALA A 225 -3.42 -23.11 -18.11
CA ALA A 225 -3.22 -22.01 -19.06
C ALA A 225 -4.00 -20.76 -18.70
N ASP A 226 -5.19 -20.91 -18.14
CA ASP A 226 -6.08 -19.81 -17.72
C ASP A 226 -5.64 -19.10 -16.43
N ALA A 227 -4.55 -19.55 -15.78
CA ALA A 227 -3.94 -18.83 -14.68
C ALA A 227 -3.18 -17.57 -15.14
N MET A 228 -2.77 -17.50 -16.41
CA MET A 228 -2.07 -16.33 -16.95
C MET A 228 -3.06 -15.16 -17.17
N VAL A 229 -2.72 -14.00 -16.63
CA VAL A 229 -3.48 -12.75 -16.80
C VAL A 229 -2.87 -11.93 -17.92
N GLY A 230 -3.68 -11.56 -18.90
CA GLY A 230 -3.20 -10.92 -20.14
C GLY A 230 -2.54 -11.92 -21.07
N GLY A 231 -1.75 -11.39 -22.02
CA GLY A 231 -0.98 -12.17 -22.98
C GLY A 231 0.44 -12.52 -22.53
N ASP A 232 1.10 -13.41 -23.28
CA ASP A 232 2.51 -13.76 -23.10
C ASP A 232 3.40 -12.51 -23.26
N GLY A 233 4.20 -12.19 -22.24
CA GLY A 233 5.06 -11.01 -22.20
C GLY A 233 4.39 -9.71 -21.75
N GLU A 234 3.11 -9.69 -21.43
CA GLU A 234 2.38 -8.48 -20.98
C GLU A 234 2.42 -8.24 -19.46
N GLY A 235 2.89 -9.21 -18.68
CA GLY A 235 2.83 -9.16 -17.22
C GLY A 235 3.52 -7.93 -16.62
N PHE A 236 4.66 -7.51 -17.17
CA PHE A 236 5.36 -6.33 -16.65
C PHE A 236 4.56 -5.03 -16.88
N ALA A 237 3.90 -4.90 -18.02
CA ALA A 237 3.03 -3.75 -18.30
C ALA A 237 1.83 -3.72 -17.34
N ILE A 238 1.24 -4.89 -17.04
CA ILE A 238 0.17 -5.04 -16.04
C ILE A 238 0.68 -4.60 -14.66
N ALA A 239 1.87 -5.07 -14.24
CA ALA A 239 2.47 -4.66 -12.97
C ALA A 239 2.63 -3.14 -12.86
N MET A 240 3.11 -2.49 -13.91
CA MET A 240 3.31 -1.03 -13.91
C MET A 240 1.99 -0.26 -13.82
N LYS A 241 0.93 -0.71 -14.49
CA LYS A 241 -0.42 -0.12 -14.36
C LYS A 241 -0.97 -0.26 -12.93
N CYS A 242 -0.79 -1.43 -12.32
CA CYS A 242 -1.16 -1.63 -10.91
C CYS A 242 -0.40 -0.67 -9.97
N MET A 243 0.91 -0.51 -10.19
CA MET A 243 1.73 0.41 -9.42
C MET A 243 1.30 1.88 -9.59
N GLU A 244 0.95 2.31 -10.81
CA GLU A 244 0.48 3.67 -11.08
C GLU A 244 -0.81 3.98 -10.33
N PHE A 245 -1.74 3.03 -10.24
CA PHE A 245 -2.95 3.14 -9.42
C PHE A 245 -2.62 3.16 -7.92
N ASN A 246 -1.73 2.28 -7.47
CA ASN A 246 -1.51 2.07 -6.04
C ASN A 246 -0.62 3.14 -5.39
N ARG A 247 0.27 3.81 -6.13
CA ARG A 247 1.14 4.87 -5.56
C ARG A 247 0.38 5.99 -4.86
N PRO A 248 -0.68 6.60 -5.43
CA PRO A 248 -1.52 7.55 -4.70
C PRO A 248 -2.16 6.95 -3.45
N ALA A 249 -2.65 5.71 -3.51
CA ALA A 249 -3.24 5.04 -2.36
C ALA A 249 -2.22 4.82 -1.21
N MET A 250 -0.99 4.43 -1.52
CA MET A 250 0.10 4.36 -0.54
C MET A 250 0.54 5.74 -0.04
N SER A 251 0.44 6.75 -0.90
CA SER A 251 0.72 8.15 -0.53
C SER A 251 -0.29 8.67 0.49
N ALA A 252 -1.55 8.27 0.38
CA ALA A 252 -2.59 8.59 1.37
C ALA A 252 -2.25 8.01 2.75
N SER A 253 -1.77 6.75 2.79
CA SER A 253 -1.29 6.16 4.04
C SER A 253 -0.09 6.94 4.63
N ALA A 254 0.81 7.44 3.78
CA ALA A 254 1.93 8.27 4.22
C ALA A 254 1.47 9.63 4.78
N VAL A 255 0.48 10.27 4.16
CA VAL A 255 -0.14 11.52 4.68
C VAL A 255 -0.84 11.24 6.00
N GLY A 256 -1.58 10.14 6.11
CA GLY A 256 -2.31 9.77 7.32
C GLY A 256 -1.39 9.53 8.52
N ILE A 257 -0.29 8.79 8.35
CA ILE A 257 0.66 8.55 9.44
C ILE A 257 1.37 9.85 9.87
N ALA A 258 1.68 10.74 8.92
CA ALA A 258 2.22 12.06 9.23
C ALA A 258 1.24 12.89 10.05
N GLN A 259 -0.04 12.91 9.66
CA GLN A 259 -1.10 13.61 10.40
C GLN A 259 -1.25 13.05 11.81
N GLY A 260 -1.30 11.73 11.96
CA GLY A 260 -1.39 11.08 13.26
C GLY A 260 -0.21 11.40 14.18
N ALA A 261 1.00 11.50 13.64
CA ALA A 261 2.20 11.87 14.38
C ALA A 261 2.15 13.35 14.83
N LEU A 262 1.73 14.27 13.94
CA LEU A 262 1.55 15.69 14.28
C LEU A 262 0.49 15.86 15.37
N ASP A 263 -0.66 15.19 15.25
CA ASP A 263 -1.74 15.30 16.25
C ASP A 263 -1.25 14.91 17.65
N ARG A 264 -0.46 13.82 17.76
CA ARG A 264 0.15 13.37 19.03
C ARG A 264 1.20 14.35 19.55
N ALA A 265 2.05 14.87 18.67
CA ALA A 265 3.06 15.85 19.03
C ALA A 265 2.43 17.15 19.58
N VAL A 266 1.37 17.64 18.93
CA VAL A 266 0.63 18.83 19.36
C VAL A 266 -0.07 18.60 20.71
N ALA A 267 -0.73 17.45 20.89
CA ALA A 267 -1.37 17.11 22.16
C ALA A 267 -0.34 17.05 23.30
N PHE A 268 0.76 16.31 23.10
CA PHE A 268 1.84 16.22 24.08
C PHE A 268 2.45 17.58 24.42
N ALA A 269 2.69 18.44 23.41
CA ALA A 269 3.30 19.74 23.62
C ALA A 269 2.43 20.68 24.46
N LYS A 270 1.11 20.55 24.39
CA LYS A 270 0.15 21.34 25.19
C LYS A 270 0.13 20.93 26.67
N ASP A 271 0.31 19.63 26.93
CA ASP A 271 0.19 19.08 28.28
C ASP A 271 1.55 19.01 29.01
N ARG A 272 2.65 18.86 28.26
CA ARG A 272 3.99 18.75 28.84
C ARG A 272 4.53 20.11 29.23
N GLU A 273 4.91 20.27 30.50
CA GLU A 273 5.53 21.49 31.01
C GLU A 273 7.04 21.32 31.22
N GLN A 274 7.81 22.33 30.82
CA GLN A 274 9.21 22.53 31.16
C GLN A 274 9.49 24.03 31.32
N PHE A 275 10.44 24.36 32.20
CA PHE A 275 10.76 25.77 32.55
C PHE A 275 9.53 26.57 33.00
N GLY A 276 8.60 25.88 33.71
CA GLY A 276 7.43 26.50 34.32
C GLY A 276 6.26 26.84 33.38
N LYS A 277 6.24 26.26 32.16
CA LYS A 277 5.16 26.44 31.19
C LYS A 277 5.05 25.28 30.20
N PRO A 278 3.89 25.13 29.52
CA PRO A 278 3.74 24.15 28.44
C PRO A 278 4.81 24.32 27.36
N ILE A 279 5.35 23.19 26.86
CA ILE A 279 6.39 23.28 25.83
C ILE A 279 5.86 23.83 24.49
N ALA A 280 4.56 23.80 24.26
CA ALA A 280 3.89 24.46 23.14
C ALA A 280 4.10 25.98 23.09
N GLU A 281 4.53 26.64 24.20
CA GLU A 281 4.81 28.06 24.24
C GLU A 281 6.23 28.41 23.79
N PHE A 282 7.09 27.42 23.54
CA PHE A 282 8.42 27.68 23.01
C PHE A 282 8.40 27.87 21.49
N GLN A 283 8.82 29.02 21.01
CA GLN A 283 8.74 29.43 19.61
C GLN A 283 9.43 28.42 18.68
N GLY A 284 10.57 27.81 19.09
CA GLY A 284 11.25 26.79 18.30
C GLY A 284 10.38 25.55 18.03
N LEU A 285 9.59 25.10 19.02
CA LEU A 285 8.65 23.98 18.84
C LEU A 285 7.41 24.41 18.02
N GLN A 286 6.95 25.65 18.17
CA GLN A 286 5.87 26.20 17.34
C GLN A 286 6.25 26.17 15.85
N PHE A 287 7.48 26.57 15.52
CA PHE A 287 7.97 26.54 14.15
C PHE A 287 8.07 25.10 13.62
N MET A 288 8.57 24.16 14.42
CA MET A 288 8.59 22.74 14.02
C MET A 288 7.19 22.22 13.70
N MET A 289 6.21 22.44 14.58
CA MET A 289 4.82 22.01 14.37
C MET A 289 4.18 22.69 13.15
N ALA A 290 4.48 23.97 12.91
CA ALA A 290 4.02 24.69 11.72
C ALA A 290 4.63 24.10 10.43
N ASP A 291 5.93 23.80 10.41
CA ASP A 291 6.61 23.17 9.27
C ASP A 291 6.05 21.77 8.98
N MET A 292 5.77 20.98 10.04
CA MET A 292 5.12 19.67 9.91
C MET A 292 3.74 19.81 9.25
N ALA A 293 2.92 20.75 9.71
CA ALA A 293 1.60 21.01 9.14
C ALA A 293 1.68 21.45 7.67
N MET A 294 2.58 22.36 7.32
CA MET A 294 2.78 22.83 5.94
C MET A 294 3.21 21.69 5.01
N GLN A 295 4.08 20.78 5.45
CA GLN A 295 4.50 19.62 4.68
C GLN A 295 3.34 18.64 4.42
N ILE A 296 2.53 18.35 5.45
CA ILE A 296 1.36 17.49 5.35
C ILE A 296 0.34 18.09 4.36
N GLU A 297 0.00 19.38 4.51
CA GLU A 297 -1.03 20.00 3.67
C GLU A 297 -0.58 20.13 2.20
N SER A 298 0.69 20.41 1.96
CA SER A 298 1.24 20.44 0.60
C SER A 298 1.18 19.06 -0.06
N ALA A 299 1.51 18.01 0.69
CA ALA A 299 1.45 16.62 0.23
C ALA A 299 0.00 16.18 -0.03
N ARG A 300 -0.92 16.50 0.89
CA ARG A 300 -2.36 16.20 0.78
C ARG A 300 -2.99 16.90 -0.42
N ALA A 301 -2.68 18.17 -0.65
CA ALA A 301 -3.21 18.91 -1.80
C ALA A 301 -2.84 18.27 -3.14
N LEU A 302 -1.56 17.87 -3.32
CA LEU A 302 -1.15 17.17 -4.54
C LEU A 302 -1.76 15.78 -4.63
N LEU A 303 -1.85 15.05 -3.52
CA LEU A 303 -2.45 13.72 -3.48
C LEU A 303 -3.87 13.73 -4.04
N TYR A 304 -4.72 14.58 -3.49
CA TYR A 304 -6.13 14.58 -3.90
C TYR A 304 -6.37 15.21 -5.27
N GLU A 305 -5.52 16.11 -5.73
CA GLU A 305 -5.52 16.55 -7.14
C GLU A 305 -5.23 15.37 -8.08
N VAL A 306 -4.25 14.52 -7.74
CA VAL A 306 -3.89 13.35 -8.57
C VAL A 306 -4.98 12.29 -8.56
N THR A 307 -5.63 12.03 -7.42
CA THR A 307 -6.75 11.08 -7.35
C THR A 307 -7.96 11.56 -8.13
N ALA A 308 -8.30 12.84 -8.03
CA ALA A 308 -9.40 13.44 -8.79
C ALA A 308 -9.18 13.34 -10.32
N ARG A 309 -7.94 13.54 -10.79
CA ARG A 309 -7.58 13.33 -12.21
C ARG A 309 -7.78 11.90 -12.65
N TYR A 310 -7.35 10.92 -11.84
CA TYR A 310 -7.57 9.51 -12.14
C TYR A 310 -9.06 9.18 -12.25
N ASP A 311 -9.85 9.58 -11.26
CA ASP A 311 -11.29 9.33 -11.20
C ASP A 311 -12.04 10.02 -12.37
N ALA A 312 -11.52 11.15 -12.86
CA ALA A 312 -12.01 11.84 -14.05
C ALA A 312 -11.50 11.26 -15.39
N GLY A 313 -10.67 10.21 -15.38
CA GLY A 313 -10.07 9.62 -16.57
C GLY A 313 -9.00 10.49 -17.25
N GLN A 314 -8.44 11.48 -16.55
CA GLN A 314 -7.40 12.39 -17.07
C GLN A 314 -6.02 11.75 -16.90
N MET A 315 -5.63 10.92 -17.87
CA MET A 315 -4.44 10.07 -17.76
C MET A 315 -3.16 10.67 -18.37
N ASP A 316 -3.24 11.85 -19.02
CA ASP A 316 -2.06 12.50 -19.61
C ASP A 316 -1.05 12.90 -18.51
N GLY A 317 0.19 12.39 -18.61
CA GLY A 317 1.25 12.62 -17.64
C GLY A 317 1.01 11.95 -16.27
N TYR A 318 -0.03 11.11 -16.14
CA TYR A 318 -0.42 10.52 -14.86
C TYR A 318 0.69 9.68 -14.21
N GLY A 319 1.49 8.95 -14.98
CA GLY A 319 2.60 8.16 -14.45
C GLY A 319 3.64 9.00 -13.71
N ALA A 320 3.98 10.20 -14.24
CA ALA A 320 4.86 11.15 -13.58
C ALA A 320 4.20 11.78 -12.34
N LEU A 321 2.93 12.17 -12.43
CA LEU A 321 2.18 12.70 -11.28
C LEU A 321 2.08 11.69 -10.13
N SER A 322 1.77 10.43 -10.44
CA SER A 322 1.76 9.33 -9.49
C SER A 322 3.12 9.13 -8.79
N ALA A 323 4.23 9.27 -9.54
CA ALA A 323 5.58 9.21 -8.99
C ALA A 323 5.92 10.43 -8.13
N MET A 324 5.50 11.64 -8.52
CA MET A 324 5.68 12.88 -7.75
C MET A 324 4.97 12.80 -6.40
N VAL A 325 3.70 12.39 -6.40
CA VAL A 325 2.90 12.30 -5.18
C VAL A 325 3.47 11.28 -4.21
N LYS A 326 3.90 10.11 -4.70
CA LYS A 326 4.51 9.07 -3.87
C LYS A 326 5.78 9.58 -3.19
N THR A 327 6.63 10.30 -3.93
CA THR A 327 7.86 10.85 -3.39
C THR A 327 7.59 11.94 -2.36
N LEU A 328 6.75 12.90 -2.69
CA LEU A 328 6.43 14.04 -1.81
C LEU A 328 5.81 13.56 -0.49
N CYS A 329 4.77 12.71 -0.56
CA CYS A 329 4.05 12.25 0.63
C CYS A 329 4.95 11.38 1.54
N SER A 330 5.76 10.49 0.98
CA SER A 330 6.63 9.63 1.78
C SER A 330 7.82 10.37 2.39
N ASP A 331 8.38 11.38 1.70
CA ASP A 331 9.43 12.23 2.26
C ASP A 331 8.86 13.11 3.39
N ALA A 332 7.66 13.67 3.21
CA ALA A 332 6.95 14.41 4.24
C ALA A 332 6.66 13.53 5.47
N ALA A 333 6.14 12.30 5.25
CA ALA A 333 5.85 11.37 6.34
C ALA A 333 7.09 11.05 7.19
N MET A 334 8.22 10.75 6.55
CA MET A 334 9.47 10.45 7.25
C MET A 334 9.97 11.65 8.06
N LYS A 335 9.90 12.87 7.48
CA LYS A 335 10.32 14.09 8.17
C LYS A 335 9.41 14.38 9.37
N VAL A 336 8.11 14.38 9.16
CA VAL A 336 7.10 14.72 10.19
C VAL A 336 7.13 13.73 11.36
N THR A 337 7.21 12.43 11.08
CA THR A 337 7.27 11.41 12.15
C THR A 337 8.56 11.50 12.96
N THR A 338 9.68 11.85 12.30
CA THR A 338 10.97 12.10 12.99
C THR A 338 10.87 13.33 13.89
N ASP A 339 10.27 14.42 13.41
CA ASP A 339 10.07 15.63 14.20
C ASP A 339 9.12 15.41 15.38
N ALA A 340 8.09 14.57 15.21
CA ALA A 340 7.19 14.19 16.30
C ALA A 340 7.95 13.47 17.43
N VAL A 341 8.82 12.51 17.11
CA VAL A 341 9.71 11.88 18.10
C VAL A 341 10.56 12.92 18.81
N GLN A 342 11.13 13.87 18.08
CA GLN A 342 11.96 14.93 18.65
C GLN A 342 11.17 15.86 19.59
N ILE A 343 9.93 16.21 19.24
CA ILE A 343 9.07 17.08 20.08
C ILE A 343 8.72 16.38 21.41
N LEU A 344 8.46 15.08 21.39
CA LEU A 344 8.20 14.30 22.59
C LEU A 344 9.48 14.05 23.42
N GLY A 345 10.67 14.25 22.83
CA GLY A 345 11.97 14.02 23.50
C GLY A 345 12.12 12.56 23.94
N GLY A 346 12.58 12.33 25.19
CA GLY A 346 12.76 10.98 25.71
C GLY A 346 11.50 10.12 25.69
N TYR A 347 10.33 10.70 25.87
CA TYR A 347 9.04 10.00 25.74
C TYR A 347 8.78 9.51 24.31
N GLY A 348 9.17 10.28 23.28
CA GLY A 348 9.01 9.88 21.89
C GLY A 348 9.89 8.70 21.47
N TYR A 349 10.87 8.33 22.28
CA TYR A 349 11.77 7.18 22.06
C TYR A 349 11.28 5.90 22.76
N MET A 350 10.21 5.99 23.56
CA MET A 350 9.64 4.89 24.32
C MET A 350 8.45 4.28 23.60
N GLN A 351 8.34 2.96 23.63
CA GLN A 351 7.28 2.18 22.94
C GLN A 351 5.86 2.47 23.40
N GLU A 352 5.69 2.99 24.62
CA GLU A 352 4.40 3.42 25.17
C GLU A 352 3.83 4.68 24.46
N PHE A 353 4.67 5.35 23.66
CA PHE A 353 4.27 6.52 22.85
C PHE A 353 4.35 6.16 21.37
N SER A 354 3.21 6.06 20.72
CA SER A 354 3.06 5.56 19.33
C SER A 354 3.94 6.25 18.28
N VAL A 355 4.53 7.43 18.56
CA VAL A 355 5.29 8.20 17.56
C VAL A 355 6.58 7.50 17.10
N GLU A 356 7.22 6.68 17.97
CA GLU A 356 8.39 5.89 17.58
C GLU A 356 8.01 4.83 16.54
N ARG A 357 6.86 4.13 16.74
CA ARG A 357 6.31 3.19 15.79
C ARG A 357 5.97 3.88 14.46
N MET A 358 5.32 5.04 14.53
CA MET A 358 4.98 5.82 13.34
C MET A 358 6.22 6.22 12.52
N MET A 359 7.34 6.54 13.18
CA MET A 359 8.60 6.82 12.50
C MET A 359 9.18 5.56 11.83
N ARG A 360 9.16 4.39 12.51
CA ARG A 360 9.60 3.12 11.92
C ARG A 360 8.73 2.73 10.72
N ASP A 361 7.43 2.89 10.86
CA ASP A 361 6.45 2.60 9.80
C ASP A 361 6.62 3.54 8.60
N ALA A 362 6.81 4.83 8.83
CA ALA A 362 6.95 5.82 7.75
C ALA A 362 8.14 5.49 6.82
N LYS A 363 9.21 4.86 7.33
CA LYS A 363 10.40 4.56 6.54
C LYS A 363 10.12 3.67 5.33
N VAL A 364 9.25 2.68 5.44
CA VAL A 364 8.94 1.76 4.32
C VAL A 364 8.28 2.50 3.16
N THR A 365 7.55 3.60 3.42
CA THR A 365 6.86 4.37 2.38
C THR A 365 7.82 5.00 1.36
N GLN A 366 9.09 5.23 1.73
CA GLN A 366 10.13 5.69 0.80
C GLN A 366 10.75 4.56 -0.04
N ILE A 367 10.46 3.28 0.29
CA ILE A 367 11.13 2.11 -0.27
C ILE A 367 10.20 1.31 -1.19
N PHE A 368 9.03 0.91 -0.72
CA PHE A 368 8.09 0.08 -1.47
C PHE A 368 7.44 0.83 -2.64
N GLU A 369 6.74 0.14 -3.52
CA GLU A 369 6.08 0.69 -4.74
C GLU A 369 7.07 1.41 -5.68
N GLY A 370 8.34 1.00 -5.61
CA GLY A 370 9.48 1.65 -6.23
C GLY A 370 10.08 2.75 -5.35
N THR A 371 11.38 2.64 -5.07
CA THR A 371 12.08 3.60 -4.19
C THR A 371 11.90 5.05 -4.66
N ASN A 372 12.02 6.00 -3.74
CA ASN A 372 11.91 7.43 -4.09
C ASN A 372 12.97 7.87 -5.14
N GLN A 373 14.09 7.14 -5.26
CA GLN A 373 15.07 7.33 -6.32
C GLN A 373 14.51 6.90 -7.69
N ILE A 374 13.82 5.75 -7.74
CA ILE A 374 13.15 5.30 -8.96
C ILE A 374 12.02 6.27 -9.35
N GLN A 375 11.24 6.77 -8.39
CA GLN A 375 10.20 7.77 -8.68
C GLN A 375 10.79 9.03 -9.30
N ARG A 376 11.91 9.54 -8.75
CA ARG A 376 12.61 10.71 -9.31
C ARG A 376 13.13 10.47 -10.73
N MET A 377 13.59 9.24 -11.04
CA MET A 377 13.96 8.85 -12.41
C MET A 377 12.75 8.88 -13.35
N LEU A 378 11.57 8.43 -12.90
CA LEU A 378 10.34 8.46 -13.70
C LEU A 378 9.91 9.90 -14.01
N VAL A 379 9.93 10.77 -13.01
CA VAL A 379 9.64 12.20 -13.18
C VAL A 379 10.65 12.87 -14.12
N ALA A 380 11.94 12.63 -13.91
CA ALA A 380 12.97 13.23 -14.77
C ALA A 380 12.87 12.76 -16.23
N ARG A 381 12.52 11.50 -16.44
CA ARG A 381 12.31 10.95 -17.80
C ARG A 381 11.14 11.64 -18.50
N ASP A 382 10.04 11.90 -17.80
CA ASP A 382 8.88 12.60 -18.34
C ASP A 382 9.20 14.06 -18.68
N LEU A 383 9.96 14.75 -17.81
CA LEU A 383 10.38 16.14 -18.03
C LEU A 383 11.36 16.31 -19.21
N LEU A 384 12.07 15.25 -19.58
CA LEU A 384 13.11 15.26 -20.62
C LEU A 384 12.64 14.61 -21.93
N ALA A 385 11.42 14.10 -22.00
CA ALA A 385 10.80 13.52 -23.21
C ALA A 385 10.30 14.61 -24.15
#